data_fb27b110192937939180761add7efaa1
#
_entry.id   fb27b110192937939180761add7efaa1
#
_cell.length_a   1.000
_cell.length_b   1.000
_cell.length_c   1.000
_cell.angle_alpha   90.00
_cell.angle_beta   90.00
_cell.angle_gamma   90.00
#
_symmetry.space_group_name_H-M   'P 1'
#
loop_
_entity.id
_entity.type
_entity.pdbx_description
1 polymer ?
#
loop_
_entity_poly.entity_id
_entity_poly.type
_entity_poly.pdbx_seq_one_letter_code
_entity_poly.pdbx_strand_id
1 'polypeptide(L)'
;QEKEVTDSLTGIGKTLLIVASSGLLTMMETDLGATIIITLTALSMLFIAGSYIKELLMAGAGILGGLALYVFFDPTRLDRWLSFWMNDLWGKDGVHQTQQALIGIGRGDWTGTGLGAGIQKYTKLPESHTDMIFAIIGEELGVIGMLFVLFSFAYIINKGFNIAKEALKHGRKYSSYVAFGICTWFSMQTGVNIAMNLGLIPIKGFTLPLISYGGSSMIFSIIALAIILRIDMENSAPYSKQKDYV
;
A
#
# COMPACT_ATOMS: atom_id res chain seq x y z
N GLN A 1 2.98 -20.03 22.38
CA GLN A 1 3.56 -18.88 21.64
C GLN A 1 2.64 -17.66 21.59
N GLU A 2 1.30 -17.82 21.54
CA GLU A 2 0.37 -16.67 21.49
C GLU A 2 0.35 -15.85 22.79
N LYS A 3 0.38 -16.50 23.94
CA LYS A 3 0.46 -15.81 25.25
C LYS A 3 1.75 -15.00 25.39
N GLU A 4 2.85 -15.46 24.78
CA GLU A 4 4.14 -14.75 24.85
C GLU A 4 4.15 -13.47 24.00
N VAL A 5 3.39 -13.39 22.92
CA VAL A 5 3.32 -12.18 22.07
C VAL A 5 2.41 -11.11 22.68
N THR A 6 1.38 -11.52 23.42
CA THR A 6 0.39 -10.60 23.99
C THR A 6 0.72 -10.18 25.43
N ASP A 7 1.41 -11.03 26.20
CA ASP A 7 1.59 -10.81 27.64
C ASP A 7 2.97 -10.28 28.05
N SER A 8 3.90 -10.06 27.13
CA SER A 8 5.22 -9.54 27.49
C SER A 8 5.76 -8.53 26.48
N LEU A 9 6.32 -7.45 27.01
CA LEU A 9 7.16 -6.50 26.26
C LEU A 9 8.23 -7.19 25.40
N THR A 10 8.67 -8.40 25.78
CA THR A 10 9.65 -9.20 25.03
C THR A 10 9.06 -9.83 23.76
N GLY A 11 7.78 -10.20 23.73
CA GLY A 11 7.13 -10.76 22.53
C GLY A 11 6.87 -9.71 21.46
N ILE A 12 6.25 -8.59 21.86
CA ILE A 12 6.01 -7.43 20.99
C ILE A 12 7.34 -6.78 20.59
N GLY A 13 8.29 -6.69 21.52
CA GLY A 13 9.59 -6.07 21.29
C GLY A 13 10.40 -6.73 20.18
N LYS A 14 10.38 -8.06 20.06
CA LYS A 14 11.03 -8.77 18.94
C LYS A 14 10.43 -8.38 17.57
N THR A 15 9.11 -8.34 17.49
CA THR A 15 8.42 -7.96 16.25
C THR A 15 8.67 -6.49 15.92
N LEU A 16 8.58 -5.59 16.91
CA LEU A 16 8.87 -4.18 16.72
C LEU A 16 10.35 -3.94 16.35
N LEU A 17 11.28 -4.73 16.85
CA LEU A 17 12.69 -4.64 16.47
C LEU A 17 12.91 -5.02 15.00
N ILE A 18 12.25 -6.07 14.52
CA ILE A 18 12.29 -6.46 13.10
C ILE A 18 11.68 -5.36 12.23
N VAL A 19 10.54 -4.81 12.62
CA VAL A 19 9.87 -3.73 11.88
C VAL A 19 10.73 -2.46 11.91
N ALA A 20 11.30 -2.11 13.06
CA ALA A 20 12.17 -0.95 13.19
C ALA A 20 13.46 -1.11 12.37
N SER A 21 14.07 -2.30 12.35
CA SER A 21 15.26 -2.55 11.53
C SER A 21 14.97 -2.49 10.05
N SER A 22 13.86 -3.07 9.59
CA SER A 22 13.44 -2.96 8.18
C SER A 22 13.08 -1.53 7.80
N GLY A 23 12.39 -0.80 8.68
CA GLY A 23 12.10 0.61 8.49
C GLY A 23 13.35 1.48 8.42
N LEU A 24 14.34 1.23 9.27
CA LEU A 24 15.63 1.93 9.23
C LEU A 24 16.38 1.69 7.91
N LEU A 25 16.40 0.45 7.42
CA LEU A 25 17.02 0.12 6.14
C LEU A 25 16.34 0.84 4.97
N THR A 26 15.00 0.84 4.94
CA THR A 26 14.26 1.57 3.89
C THR A 26 14.40 3.09 4.00
N MET A 27 14.56 3.62 5.21
CA MET A 27 14.90 5.03 5.41
C MET A 27 16.30 5.39 4.88
N MET A 28 17.27 4.51 5.00
CA MET A 28 18.62 4.71 4.42
C MET A 28 18.57 4.74 2.89
N GLU A 29 17.64 4.04 2.26
CA GLU A 29 17.35 4.12 0.81
C GLU A 29 16.50 5.33 0.43
N THR A 30 16.22 6.24 1.39
CA THR A 30 15.39 7.45 1.19
C THR A 30 13.92 7.17 0.84
N ASP A 31 13.46 5.94 0.97
CA ASP A 31 12.08 5.54 0.70
C ASP A 31 11.20 5.57 1.97
N LEU A 32 10.75 6.78 2.31
CA LEU A 32 9.81 7.01 3.41
C LEU A 32 8.46 6.31 3.20
N GLY A 33 8.09 6.16 1.95
CA GLY A 33 6.82 5.57 1.62
C GLY A 33 6.77 4.09 1.95
N ALA A 34 7.76 3.31 1.52
CA ALA A 34 7.89 1.90 1.87
C ALA A 34 7.94 1.73 3.39
N THR A 35 8.69 2.59 4.09
CA THR A 35 8.77 2.58 5.56
C THR A 35 7.38 2.73 6.21
N ILE A 36 6.55 3.65 5.73
CA ILE A 36 5.19 3.86 6.24
C ILE A 36 4.32 2.63 5.99
N ILE A 37 4.33 2.07 4.78
CA ILE A 37 3.50 0.90 4.44
C ILE A 37 3.91 -0.31 5.26
N ILE A 38 5.21 -0.62 5.38
CA ILE A 38 5.71 -1.73 6.18
C ILE A 38 5.27 -1.57 7.64
N THR A 39 5.47 -0.39 8.20
CA THR A 39 5.13 -0.08 9.58
C THR A 39 3.63 -0.22 9.85
N LEU A 40 2.79 0.41 9.02
CA LEU A 40 1.35 0.35 9.20
C LEU A 40 0.81 -1.07 9.00
N THR A 41 1.37 -1.83 8.05
CA THR A 41 1.00 -3.24 7.86
C THR A 41 1.35 -4.06 9.11
N ALA A 42 2.55 -3.89 9.66
CA ALA A 42 2.98 -4.59 10.85
C ALA A 42 2.14 -4.22 12.09
N LEU A 43 1.87 -2.93 12.30
CA LEU A 43 1.02 -2.47 13.41
C LEU A 43 -0.41 -3.01 13.28
N SER A 44 -0.97 -3.05 12.07
CA SER A 44 -2.31 -3.62 11.85
C SER A 44 -2.35 -5.12 12.10
N MET A 45 -1.28 -5.87 11.76
CA MET A 45 -1.17 -7.29 12.08
C MET A 45 -1.04 -7.52 13.59
N LEU A 46 -0.25 -6.72 14.30
CA LEU A 46 -0.13 -6.78 15.76
C LEU A 46 -1.46 -6.45 16.45
N PHE A 47 -2.23 -5.50 15.91
CA PHE A 47 -3.56 -5.17 16.42
C PHE A 47 -4.51 -6.37 16.36
N ILE A 48 -4.55 -7.07 15.23
CA ILE A 48 -5.41 -8.27 15.08
C ILE A 48 -4.88 -9.46 15.90
N ALA A 49 -3.55 -9.54 16.11
CA ALA A 49 -2.96 -10.54 16.99
C ALA A 49 -3.33 -10.35 18.48
N GLY A 50 -4.00 -9.23 18.82
CA GLY A 50 -4.49 -8.96 20.17
C GLY A 50 -3.52 -8.18 21.06
N SER A 51 -2.56 -7.47 20.48
CA SER A 51 -1.65 -6.59 21.24
C SER A 51 -2.40 -5.42 21.88
N TYR A 52 -1.92 -4.96 23.04
CA TYR A 52 -2.52 -3.83 23.74
C TYR A 52 -2.48 -2.55 22.90
N ILE A 53 -3.63 -1.90 22.75
CA ILE A 53 -3.78 -0.68 21.96
C ILE A 53 -2.82 0.44 22.39
N LYS A 54 -2.52 0.54 23.70
CA LYS A 54 -1.57 1.52 24.23
C LYS A 54 -0.16 1.32 23.66
N GLU A 55 0.31 0.09 23.58
CA GLU A 55 1.65 -0.25 23.07
C GLU A 55 1.74 0.02 21.57
N LEU A 56 0.67 -0.29 20.82
CA LEU A 56 0.58 0.02 19.39
C LEU A 56 0.57 1.52 19.14
N LEU A 57 -0.18 2.28 19.94
CA LEU A 57 -0.20 3.74 19.83
C LEU A 57 1.15 4.36 20.20
N MET A 58 1.82 3.84 21.22
CA MET A 58 3.17 4.31 21.60
C MET A 58 4.19 3.98 20.52
N ALA A 59 4.17 2.75 19.98
CA ALA A 59 5.03 2.35 18.88
C ALA A 59 4.76 3.18 17.61
N GLY A 60 3.50 3.34 17.25
CA GLY A 60 3.08 4.18 16.13
C GLY A 60 3.48 5.65 16.28
N ALA A 61 3.25 6.24 17.46
CA ALA A 61 3.67 7.60 17.77
C ALA A 61 5.19 7.77 17.74
N GLY A 62 5.95 6.79 18.26
CA GLY A 62 7.41 6.79 18.20
C GLY A 62 7.93 6.75 16.76
N ILE A 63 7.37 5.89 15.93
CA ILE A 63 7.77 5.76 14.51
C ILE A 63 7.37 7.01 13.72
N LEU A 64 6.14 7.49 13.87
CA LEU A 64 5.68 8.71 13.21
C LEU A 64 6.48 9.94 13.67
N GLY A 65 6.80 10.03 14.96
CA GLY A 65 7.67 11.07 15.50
C GLY A 65 9.07 11.01 14.91
N GLY A 66 9.66 9.82 14.81
CA GLY A 66 10.96 9.61 14.16
C GLY A 66 10.94 9.99 12.68
N LEU A 67 9.89 9.61 11.94
CA LEU A 67 9.69 10.01 10.55
C LEU A 67 9.52 11.52 10.38
N ALA A 68 8.74 12.15 11.26
CA ALA A 68 8.57 13.60 11.26
C ALA A 68 9.89 14.34 11.51
N LEU A 69 10.67 13.89 12.49
CA LEU A 69 12.00 14.45 12.75
C LEU A 69 12.92 14.25 11.54
N TYR A 70 12.92 13.06 10.92
CA TYR A 70 13.74 12.78 9.75
C TYR A 70 13.39 13.69 8.55
N VAL A 71 12.10 13.99 8.34
CA VAL A 71 11.66 14.95 7.32
C VAL A 71 12.07 16.38 7.70
N PHE A 72 11.92 16.75 8.98
CA PHE A 72 12.21 18.09 9.47
C PHE A 72 13.70 18.45 9.36
N PHE A 73 14.60 17.51 9.60
CA PHE A 73 16.04 17.73 9.50
C PHE A 73 16.61 17.70 8.08
N ASP A 74 15.81 17.30 7.08
CA ASP A 74 16.21 17.34 5.67
C ASP A 74 15.49 18.50 4.94
N PRO A 75 16.19 19.59 4.64
CA PRO A 75 15.58 20.77 4.00
C PRO A 75 14.89 20.44 2.68
N THR A 76 15.42 19.50 1.91
CA THR A 76 14.86 19.10 0.60
C THR A 76 13.51 18.41 0.75
N ARG A 77 13.36 17.59 1.78
CA ARG A 77 12.10 16.87 2.06
C ARG A 77 11.07 17.78 2.65
N LEU A 78 11.47 18.62 3.61
CA LEU A 78 10.61 19.62 4.21
C LEU A 78 10.06 20.55 3.12
N ASP A 79 10.91 20.99 2.21
CA ASP A 79 10.54 21.88 1.12
C ASP A 79 9.52 21.22 0.14
N ARG A 80 9.69 19.93 -0.19
CA ARG A 80 8.69 19.16 -0.98
C ARG A 80 7.33 19.09 -0.27
N TRP A 81 7.32 18.85 1.04
CA TRP A 81 6.10 18.82 1.83
C TRP A 81 5.42 20.17 1.89
N LEU A 82 6.18 21.23 2.19
CA LEU A 82 5.67 22.59 2.27
C LEU A 82 5.17 23.07 0.89
N SER A 83 5.91 22.85 -0.18
CA SER A 83 5.51 23.24 -1.53
C SER A 83 4.19 22.58 -1.96
N PHE A 84 4.00 21.31 -1.60
CA PHE A 84 2.75 20.59 -1.89
C PHE A 84 1.54 21.23 -1.17
N TRP A 85 1.67 21.54 0.13
CA TRP A 85 0.57 22.08 0.93
C TRP A 85 0.37 23.59 0.73
N MET A 86 1.43 24.33 0.42
CA MET A 86 1.34 25.79 0.17
C MET A 86 0.87 26.11 -1.24
N ASN A 87 0.47 25.13 -2.03
CA ASN A 87 -0.06 25.32 -3.39
C ASN A 87 0.91 26.06 -4.33
N ASP A 88 2.22 25.94 -4.09
CA ASP A 88 3.23 26.48 -4.99
C ASP A 88 3.33 25.57 -6.24
N LEU A 89 2.20 25.53 -6.94
CA LEU A 89 1.93 24.63 -8.06
C LEU A 89 2.81 24.92 -9.30
N TRP A 90 3.63 25.94 -9.27
CA TRP A 90 4.34 26.41 -10.47
C TRP A 90 5.88 26.27 -10.40
N GLY A 91 6.43 25.78 -9.29
CA GLY A 91 7.86 25.95 -9.03
C GLY A 91 8.75 24.71 -8.97
N LYS A 92 8.24 23.49 -8.78
CA LYS A 92 9.10 22.31 -8.53
C LYS A 92 8.59 21.02 -9.18
N ASP A 93 9.54 20.16 -9.59
CA ASP A 93 9.30 18.97 -10.40
C ASP A 93 8.18 18.03 -9.88
N GLY A 94 8.10 17.79 -8.58
CA GLY A 94 7.07 16.90 -8.00
C GLY A 94 5.66 17.48 -8.05
N VAL A 95 5.52 18.79 -7.97
CA VAL A 95 4.24 19.49 -8.10
C VAL A 95 3.80 19.51 -9.56
N HIS A 96 4.77 19.67 -10.47
CA HIS A 96 4.50 19.61 -11.92
C HIS A 96 3.94 18.24 -12.34
N GLN A 97 4.46 17.14 -11.79
CA GLN A 97 3.93 15.79 -12.07
C GLN A 97 2.48 15.65 -11.61
N THR A 98 2.14 16.09 -10.39
CA THR A 98 0.76 16.09 -9.89
C THR A 98 -0.17 16.88 -10.80
N GLN A 99 0.25 18.06 -11.24
CA GLN A 99 -0.56 18.88 -12.17
C GLN A 99 -0.81 18.17 -13.49
N GLN A 100 0.24 17.59 -14.08
CA GLN A 100 0.10 16.88 -15.35
C GLN A 100 -0.81 15.65 -15.21
N ALA A 101 -0.75 14.94 -14.08
CA ALA A 101 -1.67 13.85 -13.76
C ALA A 101 -3.13 14.34 -13.70
N LEU A 102 -3.40 15.43 -12.98
CA LEU A 102 -4.73 16.02 -12.86
C LEU A 102 -5.26 16.58 -14.19
N ILE A 103 -4.39 17.19 -15.01
CA ILE A 103 -4.73 17.63 -16.36
C ILE A 103 -5.12 16.43 -17.24
N GLY A 104 -4.36 15.32 -17.15
CA GLY A 104 -4.69 14.09 -17.85
C GLY A 104 -6.06 13.55 -17.45
N ILE A 105 -6.32 13.41 -16.16
CA ILE A 105 -7.61 12.95 -15.62
C ILE A 105 -8.74 13.90 -16.07
N GLY A 106 -8.55 15.21 -15.95
CA GLY A 106 -9.55 16.20 -16.38
C GLY A 106 -9.85 16.14 -17.87
N ARG A 107 -8.84 15.83 -18.71
CA ARG A 107 -9.02 15.65 -20.16
C ARG A 107 -9.80 14.38 -20.50
N GLY A 108 -9.67 13.33 -19.68
CA GLY A 108 -10.39 12.06 -19.89
C GLY A 108 -11.89 12.15 -19.68
N ASP A 109 -12.38 13.13 -18.92
CA ASP A 109 -13.81 13.29 -18.62
C ASP A 109 -14.44 11.94 -18.19
N TRP A 110 -15.68 11.66 -18.57
CA TRP A 110 -16.40 10.44 -18.20
C TRP A 110 -15.93 9.20 -18.96
N THR A 111 -15.70 9.30 -20.25
CA THR A 111 -15.49 8.14 -21.16
C THR A 111 -14.05 7.97 -21.64
N GLY A 112 -13.18 8.91 -21.31
CA GLY A 112 -11.78 8.90 -21.75
C GLY A 112 -11.59 9.43 -23.17
N THR A 113 -10.34 9.68 -23.52
CA THR A 113 -9.93 10.09 -24.88
C THR A 113 -9.79 8.92 -25.84
N GLY A 114 -9.88 7.68 -25.34
CA GLY A 114 -9.66 6.43 -26.07
C GLY A 114 -8.33 5.77 -25.71
N LEU A 115 -8.30 4.45 -25.78
CA LEU A 115 -7.10 3.66 -25.50
C LEU A 115 -5.97 4.05 -26.46
N GLY A 116 -4.82 4.36 -25.92
CA GLY A 116 -3.64 4.79 -26.67
C GLY A 116 -3.63 6.27 -27.07
N ALA A 117 -4.74 7.01 -26.93
CA ALA A 117 -4.87 8.42 -27.34
C ALA A 117 -4.44 9.42 -26.26
N GLY A 118 -4.01 8.96 -25.09
CA GLY A 118 -3.46 9.79 -24.01
C GLY A 118 -2.18 10.51 -24.47
N ILE A 119 -2.11 11.82 -24.24
CA ILE A 119 -0.95 12.66 -24.60
C ILE A 119 0.05 12.73 -23.45
N GLN A 120 -0.43 12.71 -22.20
CA GLN A 120 0.42 12.91 -21.02
C GLN A 120 1.56 11.89 -20.94
N LYS A 121 1.33 10.66 -21.34
CA LYS A 121 2.32 9.58 -21.32
C LYS A 121 3.52 9.79 -22.25
N TYR A 122 3.38 10.64 -23.30
CA TYR A 122 4.46 10.82 -24.29
C TYR A 122 5.37 11.99 -24.00
N THR A 123 4.91 13.05 -23.36
CA THR A 123 5.66 14.30 -23.34
C THR A 123 5.76 14.99 -21.98
N LYS A 124 4.86 14.71 -21.04
CA LYS A 124 4.71 15.58 -19.87
C LYS A 124 4.68 14.87 -18.52
N LEU A 125 4.45 13.57 -18.48
CA LEU A 125 4.34 12.82 -17.25
C LEU A 125 5.48 11.81 -17.13
N PRO A 126 6.55 12.10 -16.40
CA PRO A 126 7.58 11.13 -16.05
C PRO A 126 6.94 9.95 -15.31
N GLU A 127 7.51 8.75 -15.44
CA GLU A 127 7.05 7.54 -14.76
C GLU A 127 5.55 7.22 -14.99
N SER A 128 5.06 7.56 -16.19
CA SER A 128 3.66 7.36 -16.57
C SER A 128 3.22 5.89 -16.54
N HIS A 129 4.15 4.95 -16.76
CA HIS A 129 3.87 3.50 -16.78
C HIS A 129 4.04 2.84 -15.42
N THR A 130 4.65 3.51 -14.45
CA THR A 130 4.92 3.01 -13.09
C THR A 130 3.96 3.64 -12.10
N ASP A 131 4.31 4.77 -11.54
CA ASP A 131 3.60 5.40 -10.42
C ASP A 131 2.35 6.14 -10.85
N MET A 132 2.34 6.69 -12.09
CA MET A 132 1.28 7.56 -12.61
C MET A 132 0.31 6.82 -13.54
N ILE A 133 0.32 5.49 -13.55
CA ILE A 133 -0.53 4.69 -14.43
C ILE A 133 -2.02 4.96 -14.20
N PHE A 134 -2.44 5.24 -12.96
CA PHE A 134 -3.84 5.52 -12.65
C PHE A 134 -4.32 6.82 -13.30
N ALA A 135 -3.45 7.84 -13.40
CA ALA A 135 -3.77 9.08 -14.13
C ALA A 135 -3.89 8.84 -15.64
N ILE A 136 -3.05 7.97 -16.21
CA ILE A 136 -3.15 7.57 -17.62
C ILE A 136 -4.45 6.81 -17.88
N ILE A 137 -4.85 5.90 -16.98
CA ILE A 137 -6.16 5.24 -17.04
C ILE A 137 -7.29 6.29 -17.02
N GLY A 138 -7.16 7.32 -16.18
CA GLY A 138 -8.09 8.44 -16.12
C GLY A 138 -8.14 9.23 -17.42
N GLU A 139 -7.02 9.48 -18.10
CA GLU A 139 -6.98 10.17 -19.39
C GLU A 139 -7.60 9.33 -20.51
N GLU A 140 -7.26 8.03 -20.59
CA GLU A 140 -7.63 7.18 -21.72
C GLU A 140 -9.01 6.54 -21.58
N LEU A 141 -9.40 6.13 -20.38
CA LEU A 141 -10.68 5.45 -20.10
C LEU A 141 -11.66 6.30 -19.28
N GLY A 142 -11.24 7.50 -18.87
CA GLY A 142 -12.06 8.43 -18.11
C GLY A 142 -12.40 7.94 -16.69
N VAL A 143 -13.36 8.62 -16.09
CA VAL A 143 -13.86 8.29 -14.75
C VAL A 143 -14.39 6.84 -14.68
N ILE A 144 -15.03 6.36 -15.73
CA ILE A 144 -15.56 4.98 -15.82
C ILE A 144 -14.41 3.97 -15.67
N GLY A 145 -13.28 4.17 -16.35
CA GLY A 145 -12.11 3.31 -16.23
C GLY A 145 -11.48 3.35 -14.83
N MET A 146 -11.37 4.54 -14.25
CA MET A 146 -10.88 4.71 -12.87
C MET A 146 -11.78 3.99 -11.86
N LEU A 147 -13.10 4.13 -11.97
CA LEU A 147 -14.05 3.44 -11.10
C LEU A 147 -13.98 1.92 -11.26
N PHE A 148 -13.85 1.43 -12.50
CA PHE A 148 -13.67 0.00 -12.74
C PHE A 148 -12.44 -0.56 -12.01
N VAL A 149 -11.30 0.13 -12.09
CA VAL A 149 -10.08 -0.25 -11.37
C VAL A 149 -10.30 -0.20 -9.86
N LEU A 150 -10.88 0.88 -9.35
CA LEU A 150 -11.17 1.06 -7.92
C LEU A 150 -12.06 -0.07 -7.38
N PHE A 151 -13.16 -0.37 -8.06
CA PHE A 151 -14.08 -1.45 -7.65
C PHE A 151 -13.43 -2.83 -7.76
N SER A 152 -12.59 -3.07 -8.76
CA SER A 152 -11.84 -4.32 -8.90
C SER A 152 -10.90 -4.54 -7.72
N PHE A 153 -10.13 -3.52 -7.31
CA PHE A 153 -9.29 -3.61 -6.12
C PHE A 153 -10.10 -3.77 -4.84
N ALA A 154 -11.18 -2.99 -4.69
CA ALA A 154 -12.07 -3.11 -3.54
C ALA A 154 -12.65 -4.52 -3.41
N TYR A 155 -13.04 -5.14 -4.52
CA TYR A 155 -13.53 -6.52 -4.56
C TYR A 155 -12.44 -7.53 -4.15
N ILE A 156 -11.24 -7.45 -4.74
CA ILE A 156 -10.11 -8.36 -4.43
C ILE A 156 -9.74 -8.25 -2.95
N ILE A 157 -9.57 -7.04 -2.44
CA ILE A 157 -9.20 -6.76 -1.05
C ILE A 157 -10.27 -7.27 -0.09
N ASN A 158 -11.55 -6.97 -0.36
CA ASN A 158 -12.66 -7.43 0.49
C ASN A 158 -12.75 -8.97 0.49
N LYS A 159 -12.60 -9.60 -0.67
CA LYS A 159 -12.58 -11.06 -0.77
C LYS A 159 -11.43 -11.65 0.04
N GLY A 160 -10.23 -11.08 -0.04
CA GLY A 160 -9.06 -11.50 0.72
C GLY A 160 -9.26 -11.36 2.24
N PHE A 161 -9.87 -10.28 2.72
CA PHE A 161 -10.22 -10.14 4.14
C PHE A 161 -11.26 -11.17 4.59
N ASN A 162 -12.20 -11.55 3.73
CA ASN A 162 -13.15 -12.61 4.04
C ASN A 162 -12.47 -13.98 4.13
N ILE A 163 -11.50 -14.26 3.26
CA ILE A 163 -10.66 -15.47 3.33
C ILE A 163 -9.88 -15.51 4.65
N ALA A 164 -9.30 -14.37 5.07
CA ALA A 164 -8.61 -14.26 6.34
C ALA A 164 -9.53 -14.56 7.54
N LYS A 165 -10.76 -14.00 7.54
CA LYS A 165 -11.78 -14.27 8.58
C LYS A 165 -12.17 -15.73 8.61
N GLU A 166 -12.34 -16.36 7.47
CA GLU A 166 -12.72 -17.78 7.36
C GLU A 166 -11.61 -18.69 7.90
N ALA A 167 -10.34 -18.40 7.56
CA ALA A 167 -9.20 -19.11 8.12
C ALA A 167 -9.16 -19.01 9.65
N LEU A 168 -9.49 -17.84 10.23
CA LEU A 168 -9.57 -17.66 11.68
C LEU A 168 -10.65 -18.50 12.31
N LYS A 169 -11.85 -18.57 11.70
CA LYS A 169 -12.96 -19.41 12.18
C LYS A 169 -12.59 -20.89 12.23
N HIS A 170 -11.77 -21.35 11.27
CA HIS A 170 -11.25 -22.73 11.24
C HIS A 170 -10.04 -22.94 12.18
N GLY A 171 -9.69 -21.95 13.04
CA GLY A 171 -8.58 -22.03 13.98
C GLY A 171 -7.19 -21.88 13.37
N ARG A 172 -7.10 -21.58 12.06
CA ARG A 172 -5.83 -21.41 11.33
C ARG A 172 -5.32 -19.98 11.45
N LYS A 173 -4.86 -19.64 12.64
CA LYS A 173 -4.44 -18.27 13.00
C LYS A 173 -3.30 -17.74 12.13
N TYR A 174 -2.27 -18.58 11.86
CA TYR A 174 -1.16 -18.18 11.01
C TYR A 174 -1.62 -17.80 9.59
N SER A 175 -2.41 -18.66 8.93
CA SER A 175 -2.95 -18.40 7.60
C SER A 175 -3.82 -17.14 7.59
N SER A 176 -4.63 -16.94 8.64
CA SER A 176 -5.45 -15.75 8.80
C SER A 176 -4.60 -14.48 8.88
N TYR A 177 -3.55 -14.46 9.70
CA TYR A 177 -2.67 -13.29 9.84
C TYR A 177 -1.90 -12.99 8.57
N VAL A 178 -1.41 -14.02 7.85
CA VAL A 178 -0.74 -13.86 6.56
C VAL A 178 -1.70 -13.24 5.53
N ALA A 179 -2.89 -13.81 5.37
CA ALA A 179 -3.89 -13.27 4.44
C ALA A 179 -4.28 -11.82 4.79
N PHE A 180 -4.48 -11.54 6.07
CA PHE A 180 -4.79 -10.19 6.55
C PHE A 180 -3.66 -9.21 6.26
N GLY A 181 -2.40 -9.57 6.53
CA GLY A 181 -1.23 -8.72 6.25
C GLY A 181 -1.10 -8.39 4.77
N ILE A 182 -1.27 -9.38 3.89
CA ILE A 182 -1.25 -9.19 2.44
C ILE A 182 -2.36 -8.23 2.01
N CYS A 183 -3.59 -8.43 2.48
CA CYS A 183 -4.73 -7.56 2.14
C CYS A 183 -4.52 -6.13 2.62
N THR A 184 -3.95 -5.95 3.81
CA THR A 184 -3.62 -4.63 4.36
C THR A 184 -2.55 -3.94 3.51
N TRP A 185 -1.49 -4.66 3.15
CA TRP A 185 -0.46 -4.14 2.26
C TRP A 185 -1.04 -3.71 0.91
N PHE A 186 -1.85 -4.57 0.25
CA PHE A 186 -2.53 -4.24 -1.01
C PHE A 186 -3.43 -3.00 -0.87
N SER A 187 -4.20 -2.93 0.22
CA SER A 187 -5.10 -1.79 0.48
C SER A 187 -4.34 -0.49 0.60
N MET A 188 -3.25 -0.49 1.38
CA MET A 188 -2.44 0.70 1.60
C MET A 188 -1.72 1.14 0.33
N GLN A 189 -1.07 0.21 -0.37
CA GLN A 189 -0.33 0.54 -1.57
C GLN A 189 -1.25 1.05 -2.69
N THR A 190 -2.40 0.39 -2.90
CA THR A 190 -3.42 0.86 -3.85
C THR A 190 -3.97 2.22 -3.44
N GLY A 191 -4.35 2.39 -2.17
CA GLY A 191 -4.90 3.65 -1.67
C GLY A 191 -3.92 4.81 -1.80
N VAL A 192 -2.66 4.60 -1.44
CA VAL A 192 -1.60 5.61 -1.57
C VAL A 192 -1.36 5.97 -3.04
N ASN A 193 -1.24 4.97 -3.94
CA ASN A 193 -1.06 5.24 -5.36
C ASN A 193 -2.21 6.06 -5.94
N ILE A 194 -3.45 5.68 -5.67
CA ILE A 194 -4.64 6.43 -6.14
C ILE A 194 -4.65 7.84 -5.56
N ALA A 195 -4.37 8.00 -4.26
CA ALA A 195 -4.32 9.31 -3.60
C ALA A 195 -3.26 10.24 -4.20
N MET A 196 -2.07 9.71 -4.55
CA MET A 196 -1.03 10.48 -5.25
C MET A 196 -1.48 10.95 -6.63
N ASN A 197 -2.06 10.04 -7.42
CA ASN A 197 -2.53 10.37 -8.77
C ASN A 197 -3.68 11.38 -8.75
N LEU A 198 -4.49 11.39 -7.70
CA LEU A 198 -5.56 12.39 -7.48
C LEU A 198 -5.06 13.68 -6.82
N GLY A 199 -3.76 13.81 -6.55
CA GLY A 199 -3.20 15.01 -5.94
C GLY A 199 -3.57 15.22 -4.48
N LEU A 200 -3.99 14.18 -3.76
CA LEU A 200 -4.34 14.25 -2.33
C LEU A 200 -3.12 14.19 -1.41
N ILE A 201 -2.04 13.58 -1.89
CA ILE A 201 -0.77 13.46 -1.17
C ILE A 201 0.40 13.68 -2.15
N PRO A 202 1.57 14.08 -1.64
CA PRO A 202 2.77 14.26 -2.47
C PRO A 202 3.17 12.97 -3.19
N ILE A 203 3.67 13.11 -4.41
CA ILE A 203 4.14 11.98 -5.22
C ILE A 203 5.29 11.27 -4.53
N LYS A 204 5.17 9.95 -4.48
CA LYS A 204 6.16 8.97 -4.03
C LYS A 204 6.13 7.81 -5.02
N GLY A 205 7.25 7.14 -5.23
CA GLY A 205 7.41 6.03 -6.16
C GLY A 205 6.60 4.77 -5.81
N PHE A 206 5.30 4.87 -5.71
CA PHE A 206 4.42 3.73 -5.42
C PHE A 206 3.75 3.19 -6.66
N THR A 207 4.10 1.97 -7.01
CA THR A 207 3.42 1.24 -8.08
C THR A 207 2.01 0.82 -7.66
N LEU A 208 1.07 0.84 -8.59
CA LEU A 208 -0.26 0.23 -8.41
C LEU A 208 -0.12 -1.29 -8.57
N PRO A 209 -0.38 -2.11 -7.52
CA PRO A 209 -0.19 -3.55 -7.59
C PRO A 209 -0.91 -4.15 -8.81
N LEU A 210 -0.31 -5.15 -9.47
CA LEU A 210 -0.88 -5.89 -10.61
C LEU A 210 -1.11 -5.07 -11.90
N ILE A 211 -0.98 -3.75 -11.88
CA ILE A 211 -1.24 -2.89 -13.05
C ILE A 211 0.01 -2.13 -13.48
N SER A 212 0.75 -1.54 -12.53
CA SER A 212 1.94 -0.77 -12.86
C SER A 212 3.05 -1.64 -13.46
N TYR A 213 3.77 -1.06 -14.39
CA TYR A 213 4.99 -1.66 -14.90
C TYR A 213 6.04 -1.69 -13.78
N GLY A 214 6.51 -2.89 -13.45
CA GLY A 214 7.51 -3.11 -12.41
C GLY A 214 7.74 -4.62 -12.23
N GLY A 215 8.86 -5.15 -12.74
CA GLY A 215 9.13 -6.59 -12.73
C GLY A 215 9.03 -7.20 -11.34
N SER A 216 9.76 -6.65 -10.37
CA SER A 216 9.75 -7.13 -8.98
C SER A 216 8.38 -6.95 -8.33
N SER A 217 7.75 -5.78 -8.48
CA SER A 217 6.43 -5.48 -7.91
C SER A 217 5.37 -6.46 -8.42
N MET A 218 5.37 -6.76 -9.72
CA MET A 218 4.43 -7.70 -10.33
C MET A 218 4.63 -9.13 -9.79
N ILE A 219 5.88 -9.61 -9.72
CA ILE A 219 6.19 -10.95 -9.22
C ILE A 219 5.70 -11.10 -7.77
N PHE A 220 6.04 -10.16 -6.89
CA PHE A 220 5.62 -10.22 -5.49
C PHE A 220 4.12 -10.08 -5.32
N SER A 221 3.45 -9.26 -6.14
CA SER A 221 2.00 -9.14 -6.12
C SER A 221 1.30 -10.43 -6.53
N ILE A 222 1.81 -11.11 -7.55
CA ILE A 222 1.27 -12.41 -8.00
C ILE A 222 1.50 -13.48 -6.93
N ILE A 223 2.69 -13.54 -6.31
CA ILE A 223 2.98 -14.47 -5.22
C ILE A 223 2.03 -14.22 -4.04
N ALA A 224 1.82 -12.96 -3.65
CA ALA A 224 0.91 -12.61 -2.57
C ALA A 224 -0.52 -13.07 -2.85
N LEU A 225 -1.04 -12.87 -4.07
CA LEU A 225 -2.34 -13.40 -4.47
C LEU A 225 -2.39 -14.92 -4.47
N ALA A 226 -1.35 -15.59 -4.94
CA ALA A 226 -1.27 -17.06 -4.92
C ALA A 226 -1.34 -17.60 -3.48
N ILE A 227 -0.71 -16.92 -2.51
CA ILE A 227 -0.81 -17.28 -1.09
C ILE A 227 -2.25 -17.13 -0.59
N ILE A 228 -2.95 -16.03 -0.93
CA ILE A 228 -4.36 -15.83 -0.54
C ILE A 228 -5.23 -16.95 -1.15
N LEU A 229 -5.05 -17.27 -2.43
CA LEU A 229 -5.78 -18.34 -3.09
C LEU A 229 -5.50 -19.71 -2.46
N ARG A 230 -4.25 -19.98 -2.08
CA ARG A 230 -3.89 -21.21 -1.36
C ARG A 230 -4.64 -21.31 -0.02
N ILE A 231 -4.71 -20.22 0.73
CA ILE A 231 -5.46 -20.17 2.00
C ILE A 231 -6.95 -20.40 1.76
N ASP A 232 -7.53 -19.86 0.68
CA ASP A 232 -8.93 -20.07 0.31
C ASP A 232 -9.23 -21.55 -0.02
N MET A 233 -8.34 -22.18 -0.78
CA MET A 233 -8.42 -23.61 -1.08
C MET A 233 -8.39 -24.47 0.20
N GLU A 234 -7.52 -24.12 1.14
CA GLU A 234 -7.44 -24.81 2.43
C GLU A 234 -8.70 -24.56 3.30
N ASN A 235 -9.31 -23.37 3.21
CA ASN A 235 -10.58 -23.07 3.86
C ASN A 235 -11.72 -23.96 3.33
N SER A 236 -11.70 -24.25 2.05
CA SER A 236 -12.73 -25.04 1.35
C SER A 236 -12.52 -26.56 1.45
N ALA A 237 -11.34 -27.02 1.92
CA ALA A 237 -11.02 -28.43 2.01
C ALA A 237 -11.81 -29.13 3.13
N PRO A 238 -12.34 -30.35 2.91
CA PRO A 238 -12.99 -31.13 3.95
C PRO A 238 -12.07 -31.39 5.14
N TYR A 239 -12.62 -31.34 6.36
CA TYR A 239 -11.88 -31.47 7.63
C TYR A 239 -10.98 -32.73 7.71
N SER A 240 -11.37 -33.82 7.02
CA SER A 240 -10.61 -35.07 6.96
C SER A 240 -9.26 -34.95 6.25
N LYS A 241 -9.10 -34.02 5.28
CA LYS A 241 -7.87 -33.76 4.56
C LYS A 241 -6.99 -32.67 5.23
N GLN A 242 -7.51 -31.96 6.22
CA GLN A 242 -6.78 -30.90 6.91
C GLN A 242 -5.68 -31.41 7.85
N LYS A 243 -5.76 -32.69 8.30
CA LYS A 243 -4.74 -33.32 9.16
C LYS A 243 -3.42 -33.62 8.44
N ASP A 244 -3.43 -33.69 7.11
CA ASP A 244 -2.23 -34.05 6.33
C ASP A 244 -1.33 -32.83 6.04
N TYR A 245 -1.71 -31.63 6.47
CA TYR A 245 -1.00 -30.37 6.20
C TYR A 245 -0.49 -29.66 7.48
N VAL A 246 -0.60 -30.28 8.65
CA VAL A 246 -0.04 -29.86 9.94
C VAL A 246 1.07 -30.84 10.34
#